data_5a68be967b097533ec3e29f0df736d5a
#
_entry.id   5a68be967b097533ec3e29f0df736d5a
#
_cell.length_a   1.000
_cell.length_b   1.000
_cell.length_c   1.000
_cell.angle_alpha   90.00
_cell.angle_beta   90.00
_cell.angle_gamma   90.00
#
_symmetry.space_group_name_H-M   'P 1'
#
loop_
_entity.id
_entity.type
_entity.pdbx_description
1 polymer ?
#
loop_
_entity_poly.entity_id
_entity_poly.type
_entity_poly.pdbx_seq_one_letter_code
_entity_poly.pdbx_strand_id
1 'polypeptide(L)'
;MCIRDRNKDDYVAGFPPHPHRGIETVTYMLNGEFEHQDSTGAKGIMTSGDVQWMKTGRGIIHSEMPAMKEGKLLGFQLWINMPAKMKKNKPEYLYIKGNELGKHEDSEKIVKVIAGKYEKAEGPEKNHNVDPIYFHVILNEKKEFNFDVPSGHNSFVYLSLIHISEPTRHRG
;
A
#
# COMPACT_ATOMS: atom_id res chain seq x y z
N MET A 1 9.76 -0.92 1.34
CA MET A 1 10.34 -0.61 0.01
C MET A 1 9.34 0.24 -0.73
N CYS A 2 9.75 1.35 -1.30
CA CYS A 2 8.87 2.27 -2.01
C CYS A 2 9.13 2.10 -3.50
N ILE A 3 8.12 1.70 -4.29
CA ILE A 3 8.20 1.67 -5.74
C ILE A 3 7.76 3.06 -6.19
N ARG A 4 8.72 3.93 -6.49
CA ARG A 4 8.43 5.28 -6.98
C ARG A 4 8.09 5.25 -8.47
N ASP A 5 7.35 6.31 -8.87
CA ASP A 5 7.15 6.81 -10.21
C ASP A 5 8.38 6.54 -11.10
N ARG A 6 8.29 5.50 -11.90
CA ARG A 6 9.40 5.03 -12.72
C ARG A 6 8.99 5.02 -14.17
N ASN A 7 9.93 5.44 -15.03
CA ASN A 7 9.82 5.22 -16.46
C ASN A 7 9.93 3.73 -16.77
N LYS A 8 9.44 3.31 -17.93
CA LYS A 8 9.40 1.92 -18.36
C LYS A 8 10.70 1.16 -18.11
N ASP A 9 11.83 1.74 -18.48
CA ASP A 9 13.14 1.10 -18.36
C ASP A 9 13.56 0.84 -16.90
N ASP A 10 13.01 1.59 -15.95
CA ASP A 10 13.30 1.42 -14.52
C ASP A 10 12.52 0.29 -13.87
N TYR A 11 11.34 -0.08 -14.40
CA TYR A 11 10.49 -1.09 -13.79
C TYR A 11 10.33 -2.39 -14.60
N VAL A 12 10.72 -2.39 -15.88
CA VAL A 12 10.48 -3.53 -16.80
C VAL A 12 11.03 -4.87 -16.31
N ALA A 13 12.11 -4.84 -15.53
CA ALA A 13 12.69 -6.04 -14.95
C ALA A 13 11.82 -6.68 -13.87
N GLY A 14 10.89 -5.91 -13.30
CA GLY A 14 10.03 -6.37 -12.21
C GLY A 14 10.82 -6.88 -11.00
N PHE A 15 10.17 -7.73 -10.22
CA PHE A 15 10.77 -8.46 -9.11
C PHE A 15 10.67 -9.95 -9.39
N PRO A 16 11.74 -10.59 -9.89
CA PRO A 16 11.78 -12.03 -10.16
C PRO A 16 11.51 -12.85 -8.88
N PRO A 17 11.32 -14.17 -8.97
CA PRO A 17 11.03 -15.01 -7.81
C PRO A 17 12.00 -14.79 -6.66
N HIS A 18 11.48 -14.40 -5.52
CA HIS A 18 12.22 -14.15 -4.29
C HIS A 18 11.41 -14.54 -3.05
N PRO A 19 12.06 -14.90 -1.92
CA PRO A 19 11.37 -15.37 -0.73
C PRO A 19 11.08 -14.26 0.27
N HIS A 20 9.95 -14.41 0.99
CA HIS A 20 9.66 -13.71 2.24
C HIS A 20 9.31 -14.70 3.34
N ARG A 21 9.68 -14.39 4.58
CA ARG A 21 9.37 -15.20 5.74
C ARG A 21 9.22 -14.37 6.99
N GLY A 22 8.17 -14.63 7.78
CA GLY A 22 7.98 -14.06 9.11
C GLY A 22 7.64 -12.57 9.12
N ILE A 23 7.21 -12.04 8.00
CA ILE A 23 6.71 -10.69 7.82
C ILE A 23 5.36 -10.71 7.10
N GLU A 24 4.65 -9.62 7.15
CA GLU A 24 3.57 -9.33 6.21
C GLU A 24 4.04 -8.27 5.20
N THR A 25 3.65 -8.40 3.96
CA THR A 25 3.88 -7.37 2.92
C THR A 25 2.54 -6.82 2.46
N VAL A 26 2.42 -5.50 2.44
CA VAL A 26 1.22 -4.81 1.98
C VAL A 26 1.61 -3.93 0.81
N THR A 27 1.25 -4.34 -0.38
CA THR A 27 1.48 -3.58 -1.61
C THR A 27 0.21 -2.79 -1.94
N TYR A 28 0.34 -1.48 -2.09
CA TYR A 28 -0.75 -0.59 -2.49
C TYR A 28 -0.36 0.13 -3.78
N MET A 29 -1.16 -0.08 -4.83
CA MET A 29 -0.92 0.52 -6.14
C MET A 29 -1.61 1.87 -6.25
N LEU A 30 -0.85 2.93 -6.55
CA LEU A 30 -1.39 4.24 -6.91
C LEU A 30 -1.59 4.39 -8.42
N ASN A 31 -0.69 3.81 -9.21
CA ASN A 31 -0.76 3.85 -10.67
C ASN A 31 -0.07 2.64 -11.28
N GLY A 32 -0.62 2.12 -12.37
CA GLY A 32 -0.06 1.01 -13.12
C GLY A 32 -0.67 -0.33 -12.75
N GLU A 33 -0.06 -1.39 -13.29
CA GLU A 33 -0.51 -2.77 -13.14
C GLU A 33 0.66 -3.69 -12.84
N PHE A 34 0.46 -4.59 -11.87
CA PHE A 34 1.44 -5.58 -11.43
C PHE A 34 0.84 -6.98 -11.41
N GLU A 35 1.48 -7.93 -12.05
CA GLU A 35 1.15 -9.34 -11.92
C GLU A 35 1.90 -9.94 -10.74
N HIS A 36 1.16 -10.55 -9.82
CA HIS A 36 1.67 -11.38 -8.74
C HIS A 36 1.50 -12.86 -9.08
N GLN A 37 2.50 -13.65 -8.72
CA GLN A 37 2.43 -15.11 -8.70
C GLN A 37 3.25 -15.63 -7.53
N ASP A 38 2.73 -16.66 -6.83
CA ASP A 38 3.42 -17.20 -5.65
C ASP A 38 3.39 -18.72 -5.54
N SER A 39 4.21 -19.24 -4.60
CA SER A 39 4.37 -20.67 -4.33
C SER A 39 3.16 -21.34 -3.67
N THR A 40 2.13 -20.59 -3.28
CA THR A 40 0.85 -21.15 -2.81
C THR A 40 -0.11 -21.42 -3.96
N GLY A 41 0.23 -20.97 -5.17
CA GLY A 41 -0.58 -21.06 -6.37
C GLY A 41 -1.46 -19.82 -6.61
N ALA A 42 -1.34 -18.79 -5.77
CA ALA A 42 -2.04 -17.54 -6.03
C ALA A 42 -1.42 -16.81 -7.22
N LYS A 43 -2.27 -16.29 -8.08
CA LYS A 43 -1.91 -15.48 -9.24
C LYS A 43 -2.97 -14.43 -9.48
N GLY A 44 -2.56 -13.21 -9.82
CA GLY A 44 -3.49 -12.11 -10.13
C GLY A 44 -2.78 -10.87 -10.62
N ILE A 45 -3.55 -10.00 -11.27
CA ILE A 45 -3.10 -8.67 -11.67
C ILE A 45 -3.73 -7.66 -10.73
N MET A 46 -2.90 -6.87 -10.10
CA MET A 46 -3.26 -5.76 -9.25
C MET A 46 -3.25 -4.49 -10.07
N THR A 47 -4.30 -3.69 -9.99
CA THR A 47 -4.44 -2.44 -10.72
C THR A 47 -4.42 -1.22 -9.78
N SER A 48 -4.48 -0.03 -10.37
CA SER A 48 -4.47 1.23 -9.60
C SER A 48 -5.60 1.27 -8.57
N GLY A 49 -5.26 1.53 -7.33
CA GLY A 49 -6.15 1.57 -6.17
C GLY A 49 -6.22 0.28 -5.37
N ASP A 50 -5.74 -0.83 -5.93
CA ASP A 50 -5.81 -2.15 -5.29
C ASP A 50 -4.72 -2.35 -4.24
N VAL A 51 -4.97 -3.31 -3.37
CA VAL A 51 -4.05 -3.75 -2.32
C VAL A 51 -3.82 -5.25 -2.43
N GLN A 52 -2.57 -5.64 -2.27
CA GLN A 52 -2.17 -7.02 -2.09
C GLN A 52 -1.57 -7.17 -0.70
N TRP A 53 -2.05 -8.14 0.05
CA TRP A 53 -1.57 -8.43 1.38
C TRP A 53 -1.11 -9.87 1.48
N MET A 54 0.17 -10.07 1.78
CA MET A 54 0.71 -11.41 2.06
C MET A 54 1.10 -11.52 3.52
N LYS A 55 0.56 -12.49 4.22
CA LYS A 55 1.03 -12.94 5.54
C LYS A 55 1.98 -14.09 5.29
N THR A 56 3.29 -13.83 5.26
CA THR A 56 4.26 -14.79 4.71
C THR A 56 4.54 -15.99 5.63
N GLY A 57 4.27 -15.85 6.93
CA GLY A 57 4.36 -16.94 7.90
C GLY A 57 5.66 -17.75 7.80
N ARG A 58 5.54 -19.05 7.59
CA ARG A 58 6.70 -19.98 7.48
C ARG A 58 7.50 -19.86 6.18
N GLY A 59 7.00 -19.06 5.23
CA GLY A 59 7.69 -18.75 3.98
C GLY A 59 6.79 -18.80 2.76
N ILE A 60 7.03 -17.88 1.84
CA ILE A 60 6.41 -17.81 0.52
C ILE A 60 7.49 -17.34 -0.47
N ILE A 61 7.49 -17.91 -1.67
CA ILE A 61 8.29 -17.43 -2.79
C ILE A 61 7.31 -16.79 -3.76
N HIS A 62 7.57 -15.57 -4.18
CA HIS A 62 6.70 -14.87 -5.11
C HIS A 62 7.49 -14.05 -6.13
N SER A 63 6.82 -13.66 -7.20
CA SER A 63 7.30 -12.69 -8.18
C SER A 63 6.26 -11.61 -8.38
N GLU A 64 6.73 -10.41 -8.66
CA GLU A 64 5.91 -9.25 -8.96
C GLU A 64 6.41 -8.64 -10.28
N MET A 65 5.64 -8.81 -11.35
CA MET A 65 6.03 -8.38 -12.69
C MET A 65 5.10 -7.29 -13.21
N PRO A 66 5.62 -6.24 -13.85
CA PRO A 66 4.78 -5.25 -14.50
C PRO A 66 3.86 -5.90 -15.53
N ALA A 67 2.55 -5.66 -15.43
CA ALA A 67 1.55 -6.18 -16.37
C ALA A 67 1.19 -5.15 -17.45
N MET A 68 1.77 -3.97 -17.39
CA MET A 68 1.54 -2.85 -18.31
C MET A 68 2.67 -2.73 -19.33
N LYS A 69 2.34 -2.24 -20.53
CA LYS A 69 3.31 -2.01 -21.63
C LYS A 69 3.90 -0.62 -21.61
N GLU A 70 3.17 0.36 -21.14
CA GLU A 70 3.51 1.79 -21.14
C GLU A 70 2.93 2.47 -19.91
N GLY A 71 3.40 3.67 -19.60
CA GLY A 71 2.94 4.48 -18.48
C GLY A 71 3.87 4.43 -17.29
N LYS A 72 3.38 4.96 -16.17
CA LYS A 72 4.13 5.06 -14.92
C LYS A 72 3.68 3.98 -13.95
N LEU A 73 4.65 3.38 -13.28
CA LEU A 73 4.41 2.45 -12.20
C LEU A 73 4.65 3.17 -10.87
N LEU A 74 3.61 3.32 -10.07
CA LEU A 74 3.70 3.94 -8.75
C LEU A 74 2.94 3.12 -7.73
N GLY A 75 3.63 2.69 -6.70
CA GLY A 75 3.04 1.95 -5.59
C GLY A 75 3.95 1.94 -4.37
N PHE A 76 3.43 1.42 -3.28
CA PHE A 76 4.15 1.27 -2.02
C PHE A 76 4.03 -0.17 -1.55
N GLN A 77 5.13 -0.71 -1.04
CA GLN A 77 5.09 -1.97 -0.31
C GLN A 77 5.56 -1.72 1.13
N LEU A 78 4.65 -1.88 2.08
CA LEU A 78 4.92 -1.83 3.51
C LEU A 78 5.26 -3.23 4.01
N TRP A 79 6.31 -3.35 4.81
CA TRP A 79 6.67 -4.58 5.50
C TRP A 79 6.34 -4.46 6.98
N ILE A 80 5.59 -5.42 7.49
CA ILE A 80 5.15 -5.48 8.87
C ILE A 80 5.75 -6.74 9.50
N ASN A 81 6.50 -6.61 10.60
CA ASN A 81 7.08 -7.76 11.26
C ASN A 81 6.00 -8.56 12.01
N MET A 82 5.92 -9.86 11.74
CA MET A 82 4.99 -10.74 12.43
C MET A 82 5.47 -11.06 13.85
N PRO A 83 4.58 -11.21 14.84
CA PRO A 83 4.91 -11.73 16.16
C PRO A 83 5.58 -13.11 16.05
N ALA A 84 6.55 -13.38 16.90
CA ALA A 84 7.34 -14.64 16.86
C ALA A 84 6.48 -15.90 16.79
N LYS A 85 5.38 -15.94 17.56
CA LYS A 85 4.43 -17.07 17.59
C LYS A 85 3.73 -17.32 16.25
N MET A 86 3.61 -16.30 15.40
CA MET A 86 2.90 -16.36 14.11
C MET A 86 3.83 -16.63 12.92
N LYS A 87 5.15 -16.50 13.10
CA LYS A 87 6.14 -16.67 12.02
C LYS A 87 6.18 -18.07 11.40
N LYS A 88 5.58 -19.07 12.04
CA LYS A 88 5.47 -20.45 11.54
C LYS A 88 4.12 -20.79 10.94
N ASN A 89 3.16 -19.85 10.93
CA ASN A 89 1.85 -20.05 10.36
C ASN A 89 1.94 -20.36 8.85
N LYS A 90 0.90 -20.99 8.32
CA LYS A 90 0.74 -21.15 6.87
C LYS A 90 0.68 -19.75 6.22
N PRO A 91 1.36 -19.54 5.08
CA PRO A 91 1.24 -18.28 4.36
C PRO A 91 -0.18 -18.07 3.82
N GLU A 92 -0.59 -16.81 3.76
CA GLU A 92 -1.88 -16.38 3.22
C GLU A 92 -1.67 -15.24 2.23
N TYR A 93 -2.45 -15.24 1.17
CA TYR A 93 -2.50 -14.19 0.16
C TYR A 93 -3.91 -13.62 0.10
N LEU A 94 -4.02 -12.30 0.14
CA LEU A 94 -5.28 -11.58 0.00
C LEU A 94 -5.13 -10.53 -1.10
N TYR A 95 -6.12 -10.49 -1.98
CA TYR A 95 -6.27 -9.44 -2.97
C TYR A 95 -7.51 -8.62 -2.61
N ILE A 96 -7.32 -7.32 -2.47
CA ILE A 96 -8.35 -6.38 -2.04
C ILE A 96 -8.49 -5.33 -3.14
N LYS A 97 -9.66 -5.23 -3.72
CA LYS A 97 -9.94 -4.22 -4.74
C LYS A 97 -10.02 -2.82 -4.12
N GLY A 98 -9.62 -1.81 -4.88
CA GLY A 98 -9.62 -0.43 -4.41
C GLY A 98 -10.99 0.09 -3.97
N ASN A 99 -12.09 -0.46 -4.51
CA ASN A 99 -13.46 -0.11 -4.12
C ASN A 99 -13.93 -0.82 -2.83
N GLU A 100 -13.17 -1.79 -2.32
CA GLU A 100 -13.43 -2.46 -1.04
C GLU A 100 -12.77 -1.73 0.14
N LEU A 101 -11.86 -0.79 -0.14
CA LEU A 101 -11.22 0.01 0.91
C LEU A 101 -12.23 0.92 1.59
N GLY A 102 -12.12 1.03 2.91
CA GLY A 102 -12.86 2.03 3.65
C GLY A 102 -12.52 3.44 3.13
N LYS A 103 -13.52 4.30 3.00
CA LYS A 103 -13.34 5.66 2.52
C LYS A 103 -14.07 6.65 3.42
N HIS A 104 -13.36 7.67 3.87
CA HIS A 104 -13.92 8.90 4.42
C HIS A 104 -13.64 10.02 3.43
N GLU A 105 -14.65 10.85 3.15
CA GLU A 105 -14.53 12.00 2.25
C GLU A 105 -15.37 13.15 2.78
N ASP A 106 -14.76 14.30 2.87
CA ASP A 106 -15.40 15.57 3.23
C ASP A 106 -14.87 16.72 2.35
N SER A 107 -15.22 17.96 2.67
CA SER A 107 -14.77 19.15 1.93
C SER A 107 -13.26 19.43 2.08
N GLU A 108 -12.57 18.78 2.98
CA GLU A 108 -11.17 19.04 3.31
C GLU A 108 -10.22 17.93 2.84
N LYS A 109 -10.70 16.68 2.83
CA LYS A 109 -9.83 15.52 2.60
C LYS A 109 -10.57 14.27 2.13
N ILE A 110 -9.80 13.38 1.53
CA ILE A 110 -10.19 12.00 1.29
C ILE A 110 -9.21 11.12 2.06
N VAL A 111 -9.72 10.20 2.87
CA VAL A 111 -8.93 9.18 3.57
C VAL A 111 -9.37 7.80 3.09
N LYS A 112 -8.48 7.08 2.41
CA LYS A 112 -8.66 5.66 2.09
C LYS A 112 -8.03 4.83 3.20
N VAL A 113 -8.80 3.96 3.80
CA VAL A 113 -8.38 3.12 4.93
C VAL A 113 -8.02 1.74 4.42
N ILE A 114 -6.73 1.48 4.31
CA ILE A 114 -6.18 0.18 3.90
C ILE A 114 -6.19 -0.77 5.10
N ALA A 115 -5.83 -0.28 6.28
CA ALA A 115 -5.90 -1.01 7.54
C ALA A 115 -6.23 -0.06 8.70
N GLY A 116 -6.84 -0.61 9.75
CA GLY A 116 -7.30 0.16 10.91
C GLY A 116 -8.63 0.85 10.67
N LYS A 117 -8.85 1.95 11.38
CA LYS A 117 -10.10 2.70 11.36
C LYS A 117 -9.85 4.20 11.36
N TYR A 118 -10.60 4.93 10.55
CA TYR A 118 -10.68 6.38 10.53
C TYR A 118 -12.14 6.81 10.46
N GLU A 119 -12.63 7.53 11.45
CA GLU A 119 -14.03 7.88 11.60
C GLU A 119 -14.94 6.64 11.49
N LYS A 120 -15.84 6.60 10.50
CA LYS A 120 -16.72 5.47 10.22
C LYS A 120 -16.14 4.50 9.20
N ALA A 121 -15.02 4.85 8.57
CA ALA A 121 -14.37 4.03 7.57
C ALA A 121 -13.41 3.02 8.23
N GLU A 122 -13.41 1.80 7.76
CA GLU A 122 -12.54 0.73 8.27
C GLU A 122 -11.87 -0.02 7.12
N GLY A 123 -10.64 -0.46 7.34
CA GLY A 123 -9.93 -1.35 6.42
C GLY A 123 -10.67 -2.69 6.25
N PRO A 124 -10.63 -3.31 5.06
CA PRO A 124 -11.40 -4.52 4.77
C PRO A 124 -10.88 -5.78 5.49
N GLU A 125 -9.57 -5.92 5.66
CA GLU A 125 -8.98 -7.06 6.37
C GLU A 125 -9.07 -6.84 7.89
N LYS A 126 -9.55 -7.85 8.60
CA LYS A 126 -9.76 -7.81 10.07
C LYS A 126 -8.87 -8.78 10.84
N ASN A 127 -8.31 -9.78 10.17
CA ASN A 127 -7.51 -10.82 10.81
C ASN A 127 -6.02 -10.50 10.75
N HIS A 128 -5.61 -9.42 11.39
CA HIS A 128 -4.21 -9.03 11.45
C HIS A 128 -3.44 -9.80 12.54
N ASN A 129 -2.17 -10.11 12.25
CA ASN A 129 -1.25 -10.65 13.27
C ASN A 129 -0.75 -9.56 14.24
N VAL A 130 -0.84 -8.32 13.81
CA VAL A 130 -0.59 -7.08 14.56
C VAL A 130 -1.77 -6.14 14.31
N ASP A 131 -1.80 -5.01 14.96
CA ASP A 131 -2.85 -4.00 14.79
C ASP A 131 -2.35 -2.84 13.90
N PRO A 132 -2.29 -3.02 12.56
CA PRO A 132 -1.73 -2.03 11.67
C PRO A 132 -2.73 -0.91 11.40
N ILE A 133 -2.19 0.30 11.26
CA ILE A 133 -2.93 1.47 10.78
C ILE A 133 -2.24 1.93 9.49
N TYR A 134 -2.98 1.90 8.38
CA TYR A 134 -2.44 2.30 7.09
C TYR A 134 -3.48 3.11 6.31
N PHE A 135 -3.19 4.38 6.12
CA PHE A 135 -4.05 5.32 5.39
C PHE A 135 -3.35 5.90 4.17
N HIS A 136 -4.12 6.13 3.13
CA HIS A 136 -3.77 7.05 2.05
C HIS A 136 -4.62 8.30 2.21
N VAL A 137 -3.98 9.42 2.51
CA VAL A 137 -4.62 10.69 2.76
C VAL A 137 -4.38 11.64 1.60
N ILE A 138 -5.45 12.23 1.07
CA ILE A 138 -5.44 13.27 0.05
C ILE A 138 -6.05 14.51 0.70
N LEU A 139 -5.25 15.56 0.83
CA LEU A 139 -5.67 16.84 1.43
C LEU A 139 -5.96 17.87 0.34
N ASN A 140 -7.01 18.64 0.53
CA ASN A 140 -7.22 19.86 -0.23
C ASN A 140 -6.23 20.96 0.22
N GLU A 141 -6.05 21.98 -0.61
CA GLU A 141 -5.11 23.07 -0.33
C GLU A 141 -5.37 23.70 1.05
N LYS A 142 -4.28 23.94 1.78
CA LYS A 142 -4.27 24.60 3.10
C LYS A 142 -5.11 23.89 4.17
N LYS A 143 -5.32 22.57 4.01
CA LYS A 143 -6.04 21.76 4.99
C LYS A 143 -5.08 20.89 5.78
N GLU A 144 -5.54 20.42 6.94
CA GLU A 144 -4.77 19.63 7.88
C GLU A 144 -5.38 18.24 8.08
N PHE A 145 -4.51 17.30 8.39
CA PHE A 145 -4.89 15.95 8.81
C PHE A 145 -4.35 15.69 10.21
N ASN A 146 -5.25 15.42 11.13
CA ASN A 146 -4.92 15.05 12.50
C ASN A 146 -5.43 13.63 12.77
N PHE A 147 -4.60 12.82 13.41
CA PHE A 147 -4.94 11.47 13.81
C PHE A 147 -4.17 11.09 15.07
N ASP A 148 -4.88 10.65 16.10
CA ASP A 148 -4.28 10.19 17.34
C ASP A 148 -3.78 8.75 17.19
N VAL A 149 -2.46 8.60 17.13
CA VAL A 149 -1.81 7.29 17.03
C VAL A 149 -1.86 6.61 18.40
N PRO A 150 -2.37 5.36 18.49
CA PRO A 150 -2.39 4.64 19.76
C PRO A 150 -1.01 4.50 20.38
N SER A 151 -0.94 4.58 21.70
CA SER A 151 0.32 4.43 22.45
C SER A 151 1.00 3.11 22.12
N GLY A 152 2.30 3.15 21.89
CA GLY A 152 3.11 1.97 21.55
C GLY A 152 3.19 1.65 20.05
N HIS A 153 2.48 2.37 19.19
CA HIS A 153 2.66 2.23 17.74
C HIS A 153 3.87 3.05 17.25
N ASN A 154 4.67 2.44 16.38
CA ASN A 154 5.66 3.17 15.58
C ASN A 154 4.95 3.75 14.36
N SER A 155 5.07 5.04 14.13
CA SER A 155 4.42 5.73 13.02
C SER A 155 5.41 6.47 12.12
N PHE A 156 5.06 6.61 10.85
CA PHE A 156 5.74 7.47 9.89
C PHE A 156 4.76 7.99 8.86
N VAL A 157 5.10 9.10 8.23
CA VAL A 157 4.35 9.72 7.13
C VAL A 157 5.25 9.78 5.92
N TYR A 158 4.71 9.38 4.77
CA TYR A 158 5.37 9.51 3.48
C TYR A 158 4.62 10.52 2.61
N LEU A 159 5.26 11.62 2.27
CA LEU A 159 4.72 12.63 1.36
C LEU A 159 5.02 12.24 -0.08
N SER A 160 4.01 11.79 -0.83
CA SER A 160 4.17 11.29 -2.20
C SER A 160 4.03 12.36 -3.26
N LEU A 161 3.04 13.24 -3.13
CA LEU A 161 2.75 14.35 -4.02
C LEU A 161 2.55 15.62 -3.22
N ILE A 162 3.33 16.64 -3.53
CA ILE A 162 3.16 17.97 -2.96
C ILE A 162 2.82 18.90 -4.13
N HIS A 163 1.59 19.40 -4.18
CA HIS A 163 1.24 20.46 -5.10
C HIS A 163 1.75 21.78 -4.53
N ILE A 164 2.88 22.25 -5.00
CA ILE A 164 3.37 23.60 -4.74
C ILE A 164 2.66 24.48 -5.77
N SER A 165 1.70 25.30 -5.35
CA SER A 165 1.20 26.41 -6.16
C SER A 165 2.37 27.37 -6.38
N GLU A 166 2.80 27.58 -7.63
CA GLU A 166 3.80 28.60 -7.93
C GLU A 166 3.29 29.95 -7.41
N PRO A 167 4.14 30.73 -6.72
CA PRO A 167 3.76 32.07 -6.30
C PRO A 167 3.45 32.89 -7.54
N THR A 168 2.23 33.38 -7.66
CA THR A 168 1.83 34.32 -8.70
C THR A 168 2.79 35.50 -8.63
N ARG A 169 3.70 35.62 -9.62
CA ARG A 169 4.50 36.82 -9.81
C ARG A 169 3.55 37.95 -10.22
N HIS A 170 3.16 38.74 -9.25
CA HIS A 170 2.65 40.07 -9.58
C HIS A 170 3.81 40.86 -10.24
N ARG A 171 3.74 41.01 -11.56
CA ARG A 171 4.51 42.06 -12.25
C ARG A 171 3.83 43.37 -11.89
N GLY A 172 4.45 44.20 -11.03
CA GLY A 172 4.20 45.61 -10.90
C GLY A 172 4.67 46.36 -12.13
#